data_41fe83663ef0122a83f68f0b56537957
#
_entry.id   41fe83663ef0122a83f68f0b56537957
#
_cell.length_a   1.000
_cell.length_b   1.000
_cell.length_c   1.000
_cell.angle_alpha   90.00
_cell.angle_beta   90.00
_cell.angle_gamma   90.00
#
_symmetry.space_group_name_H-M   'P 1'
#
loop_
_entity.id
_entity.type
_entity.pdbx_description
1 polymer ?
#
loop_
_entity_poly.entity_id
_entity_poly.type
_entity_poly.pdbx_seq_one_letter_code
_entity_poly.pdbx_strand_id
1 'polypeptide(L)'
;SIENMKNIRFDAICINKEISKIENLKDILINAKYIIINTDLNLNLNILSEINSIIITYGFNSKSTITMSSNTEDNVQICVQRNILNKKQDIEQQEISLKKYEQCDIYDIMLIIALLLIYNQDTIELLKF
;
A
#
# COMPACT_ATOMS: atom_id res chain seq x y z
N SER A 1 23.15 3.70 5.76
CA SER A 1 22.36 4.94 5.71
C SER A 1 21.47 4.97 4.48
N ILE A 2 20.47 5.83 4.50
CA ILE A 2 19.54 6.00 3.39
C ILE A 2 20.27 6.44 2.12
N GLU A 3 21.30 7.24 2.23
CA GLU A 3 22.08 7.69 1.07
C GLU A 3 22.74 6.53 0.32
N ASN A 4 23.10 5.47 1.02
CA ASN A 4 23.70 4.29 0.40
C ASN A 4 22.67 3.46 -0.39
N MET A 5 21.38 3.78 -0.28
CA MET A 5 20.31 3.07 -0.99
C MET A 5 20.04 3.58 -2.39
N LYS A 6 20.68 4.68 -2.83
CA LYS A 6 20.40 5.29 -4.14
C LYS A 6 20.57 4.35 -5.33
N ASN A 7 21.52 3.42 -5.25
CA ASN A 7 21.83 2.50 -6.33
C ASN A 7 21.19 1.13 -6.15
N ILE A 8 20.40 0.95 -5.09
CA ILE A 8 19.71 -0.30 -4.83
C ILE A 8 18.37 -0.27 -5.52
N ARG A 9 18.03 -1.35 -6.22
CA ARG A 9 16.72 -1.53 -6.81
C ARG A 9 15.82 -2.30 -5.86
N PHE A 10 14.63 -1.77 -5.61
CA PHE A 10 13.66 -2.37 -4.72
C PHE A 10 12.47 -2.88 -5.52
N ASP A 11 11.97 -4.05 -5.16
CA ASP A 11 10.72 -4.51 -5.73
C ASP A 11 9.55 -3.68 -5.20
N ALA A 12 9.51 -3.45 -3.90
CA ALA A 12 8.51 -2.57 -3.28
C ALA A 12 9.11 -1.75 -2.15
N ILE A 13 8.66 -0.51 -2.04
CA ILE A 13 8.97 0.37 -0.91
C ILE A 13 7.65 0.74 -0.26
N CYS A 14 7.56 0.53 1.06
CA CYS A 14 6.39 0.87 1.83
C CYS A 14 6.68 2.09 2.72
N ILE A 15 5.85 3.11 2.60
CA ILE A 15 5.94 4.31 3.44
C ILE A 15 4.77 4.28 4.41
N ASN A 16 5.03 3.82 5.63
CA ASN A 16 4.02 3.60 6.66
C ASN A 16 4.21 4.48 7.91
N LYS A 17 5.19 5.39 7.87
CA LYS A 17 5.45 6.34 8.95
C LYS A 17 5.81 7.70 8.37
N GLU A 18 5.58 8.75 9.13
CA GLU A 18 6.01 10.09 8.73
C GLU A 18 7.53 10.10 8.56
N ILE A 19 7.96 10.72 7.48
CA ILE A 19 9.37 10.85 7.14
C ILE A 19 9.70 12.34 7.29
N SER A 20 10.56 12.65 8.25
CA SER A 20 11.19 13.96 8.27
C SER A 20 12.10 14.07 7.05
N LYS A 21 12.22 15.27 6.51
CA LYS A 21 12.94 15.59 5.28
C LYS A 21 14.11 14.64 4.99
N ILE A 22 13.94 13.75 4.02
CA ILE A 22 14.98 12.85 3.53
C ILE A 22 15.51 13.43 2.24
N GLU A 23 16.79 13.82 2.23
CA GLU A 23 17.45 14.20 0.99
C GLU A 23 17.52 13.00 0.06
N ASN A 24 17.33 13.24 -1.22
CA ASN A 24 17.41 12.19 -2.25
C ASN A 24 16.33 11.10 -2.15
N LEU A 25 15.22 11.35 -1.45
CA LEU A 25 14.12 10.41 -1.39
C LEU A 25 13.65 10.00 -2.80
N LYS A 26 13.55 10.96 -3.71
CA LYS A 26 13.18 10.69 -5.10
C LYS A 26 14.13 9.70 -5.75
N ASP A 27 15.45 9.84 -5.53
CA ASP A 27 16.46 8.98 -6.13
C ASP A 27 16.33 7.52 -5.64
N ILE A 28 15.80 7.33 -4.45
CA ILE A 28 15.52 6.00 -3.90
C ILE A 28 14.23 5.46 -4.51
N LEU A 29 13.18 6.27 -4.54
CA LEU A 29 11.85 5.84 -4.99
C LEU A 29 11.81 5.49 -6.47
N ILE A 30 12.60 6.17 -7.32
CA ILE A 30 12.62 5.86 -8.76
C ILE A 30 13.14 4.45 -9.04
N ASN A 31 13.83 3.83 -8.09
CA ASN A 31 14.35 2.48 -8.22
C ASN A 31 13.38 1.41 -7.72
N ALA A 32 12.20 1.79 -7.27
CA ALA A 32 11.18 0.85 -6.82
C ALA A 32 10.22 0.52 -7.96
N LYS A 33 9.83 -0.74 -8.05
CA LYS A 33 8.77 -1.18 -8.96
C LYS A 33 7.40 -0.76 -8.41
N TYR A 34 7.18 -0.96 -7.12
CA TYR A 34 5.97 -0.57 -6.40
C TYR A 34 6.30 0.38 -5.27
N ILE A 35 5.43 1.37 -5.06
CA ILE A 35 5.48 2.24 -3.88
C ILE A 35 4.12 2.17 -3.21
N ILE A 36 4.10 1.75 -1.94
CA ILE A 36 2.89 1.58 -1.16
C ILE A 36 2.92 2.61 -0.03
N ILE A 37 1.92 3.50 0.02
CA ILE A 37 1.96 4.69 0.87
C ILE A 37 0.69 4.80 1.70
N ASN A 38 0.86 5.04 2.99
CA ASN A 38 -0.22 5.46 3.89
C ASN A 38 -0.53 6.94 3.64
N THR A 39 -1.66 7.24 3.01
CA THR A 39 -2.04 8.61 2.66
C THR A 39 -2.62 9.40 3.83
N ASP A 40 -2.86 8.78 4.97
CA ASP A 40 -3.28 9.49 6.18
C ASP A 40 -2.10 10.11 6.93
N LEU A 41 -0.87 9.81 6.51
CA LEU A 41 0.33 10.45 7.02
C LEU A 41 0.49 11.85 6.43
N ASN A 42 1.11 12.75 7.20
CA ASN A 42 1.43 14.10 6.72
C ASN A 42 2.72 14.05 5.88
N LEU A 43 2.56 13.74 4.60
CA LEU A 43 3.68 13.59 3.66
C LEU A 43 3.49 14.52 2.47
N ASN A 44 4.60 15.07 1.97
CA ASN A 44 4.60 15.78 0.70
C ASN A 44 4.74 14.77 -0.44
N LEU A 45 3.63 14.50 -1.13
CA LEU A 45 3.56 13.49 -2.18
C LEU A 45 3.79 14.05 -3.59
N ASN A 46 4.15 15.32 -3.72
CA ASN A 46 4.35 15.96 -5.03
C ASN A 46 5.44 15.26 -5.86
N ILE A 47 6.43 14.68 -5.22
CA ILE A 47 7.50 13.98 -5.93
C ILE A 47 7.00 12.74 -6.68
N LEU A 48 5.86 12.17 -6.28
CA LEU A 48 5.35 10.95 -6.90
C LEU A 48 4.88 11.16 -8.34
N SER A 49 4.51 12.38 -8.71
CA SER A 49 4.09 12.69 -10.07
C SER A 49 5.23 12.54 -11.08
N GLU A 50 6.48 12.53 -10.62
CA GLU A 50 7.68 12.42 -11.45
C GLU A 50 8.24 11.00 -11.50
N ILE A 51 7.54 10.03 -10.89
CA ILE A 51 8.02 8.66 -10.72
C ILE A 51 7.13 7.70 -11.51
N ASN A 52 7.76 6.74 -12.20
CA ASN A 52 7.07 5.76 -13.04
C ASN A 52 6.69 4.47 -12.30
N SER A 53 6.97 4.38 -11.01
CA SER A 53 6.58 3.23 -10.21
C SER A 53 5.06 3.07 -10.14
N ILE A 54 4.60 1.85 -9.93
CA ILE A 54 3.20 1.61 -9.62
C ILE A 54 2.95 2.05 -8.17
N ILE A 55 2.07 3.03 -7.99
CA ILE A 55 1.83 3.62 -6.68
C ILE A 55 0.48 3.12 -6.17
N ILE A 56 0.50 2.51 -4.99
CA ILE A 56 -0.68 2.01 -4.30
C ILE A 56 -0.80 2.76 -2.97
N THR A 57 -1.92 3.45 -2.80
CA THR A 57 -2.19 4.22 -1.60
C THR A 57 -3.17 3.49 -0.70
N TYR A 58 -3.02 3.62 0.60
CA TYR A 58 -3.97 3.08 1.56
C TYR A 58 -4.23 4.08 2.69
N GLY A 59 -5.39 3.99 3.29
CA GLY A 59 -5.82 4.87 4.37
C GLY A 59 -7.32 5.11 4.32
N PHE A 60 -7.83 5.93 5.24
CA PHE A 60 -9.25 6.27 5.33
C PHE A 60 -9.65 7.41 4.39
N ASN A 61 -8.70 8.04 3.74
CA ASN A 61 -8.96 9.09 2.77
C ASN A 61 -9.69 8.52 1.56
N SER A 62 -10.72 9.22 1.08
CA SER A 62 -11.51 8.78 -0.08
C SER A 62 -10.68 8.66 -1.37
N LYS A 63 -9.51 9.27 -1.42
CA LYS A 63 -8.59 9.19 -2.56
C LYS A 63 -7.68 7.97 -2.51
N SER A 64 -7.61 7.27 -1.37
CA SER A 64 -6.77 6.08 -1.27
C SER A 64 -7.32 4.94 -2.12
N THR A 65 -6.41 4.15 -2.68
CA THR A 65 -6.78 2.98 -3.47
C THR A 65 -7.36 1.88 -2.58
N ILE A 66 -6.77 1.69 -1.41
CA ILE A 66 -7.20 0.68 -0.45
C ILE A 66 -7.67 1.38 0.82
N THR A 67 -8.88 1.06 1.25
CA THR A 67 -9.47 1.59 2.48
C THR A 67 -10.24 0.51 3.21
N MET A 68 -10.65 0.81 4.43
CA MET A 68 -11.52 -0.06 5.20
C MET A 68 -12.94 0.49 5.13
N SER A 69 -13.89 -0.31 4.68
CA SER A 69 -15.29 0.09 4.56
C SER A 69 -16.13 -0.32 5.78
N SER A 70 -15.69 -1.31 6.54
CA SER A 70 -16.43 -1.79 7.70
C SER A 70 -15.48 -2.46 8.69
N ASN A 71 -15.77 -2.29 9.98
CA ASN A 71 -15.03 -2.92 11.08
C ASN A 71 -16.01 -3.35 12.17
N THR A 72 -16.26 -4.64 12.26
CA THR A 72 -17.16 -5.24 13.25
C THR A 72 -16.35 -6.06 14.26
N GLU A 73 -17.00 -6.72 15.21
CA GLU A 73 -16.33 -7.60 16.15
C GLU A 73 -15.66 -8.79 15.48
N ASP A 74 -16.29 -9.30 14.43
CA ASP A 74 -15.90 -10.57 13.80
C ASP A 74 -15.10 -10.39 12.53
N ASN A 75 -15.31 -9.30 11.80
CA ASN A 75 -14.68 -9.11 10.50
C ASN A 75 -14.31 -7.66 10.22
N VAL A 76 -13.40 -7.53 9.26
CA VAL A 76 -12.99 -6.25 8.67
C VAL A 76 -13.25 -6.34 7.19
N GLN A 77 -13.85 -5.31 6.61
CA GLN A 77 -14.05 -5.24 5.17
C GLN A 77 -13.11 -4.22 4.56
N ILE A 78 -12.24 -4.72 3.70
CA ILE A 78 -11.26 -3.90 2.98
C ILE A 78 -11.80 -3.65 1.58
N CYS A 79 -11.75 -2.41 1.14
CA CYS A 79 -12.24 -2.01 -0.16
C CYS A 79 -11.08 -1.55 -1.04
N VAL A 80 -10.94 -2.19 -2.21
CA VAL A 80 -10.07 -1.70 -3.28
C VAL A 80 -10.94 -0.79 -4.14
N GLN A 81 -10.76 0.51 -3.99
CA GLN A 81 -11.66 1.53 -4.56
C GLN A 81 -11.37 1.83 -6.03
N ARG A 82 -10.21 1.47 -6.52
CA ARG A 82 -9.78 1.70 -7.90
C ARG A 82 -9.04 0.51 -8.42
N ASN A 83 -9.10 0.31 -9.73
CA ASN A 83 -8.28 -0.69 -10.38
C ASN A 83 -6.80 -0.33 -10.23
N ILE A 84 -5.99 -1.33 -9.92
CA ILE A 84 -4.54 -1.20 -9.87
C ILE A 84 -3.99 -1.77 -11.16
N LEU A 85 -3.40 -0.89 -11.98
CA LEU A 85 -2.82 -1.30 -13.25
C LEU A 85 -1.47 -1.97 -12.99
N ASN A 86 -1.33 -3.21 -13.44
CA ASN A 86 -0.13 -3.98 -13.25
C ASN A 86 0.19 -4.73 -14.55
N LYS A 87 1.48 -4.80 -14.89
CA LYS A 87 1.93 -5.43 -16.14
C LYS A 87 1.57 -6.91 -16.24
N LYS A 88 1.52 -7.61 -15.11
CA LYS A 88 1.16 -9.04 -15.10
C LYS A 88 -0.34 -9.25 -15.26
N GLN A 89 -1.11 -8.58 -14.42
CA GLN A 89 -2.55 -8.66 -14.41
C GLN A 89 -3.10 -7.50 -13.60
N ASP A 90 -4.04 -6.77 -14.17
CA ASP A 90 -4.69 -5.67 -13.45
C ASP A 90 -5.49 -6.22 -12.26
N ILE A 91 -5.44 -5.49 -11.16
CA ILE A 91 -6.19 -5.80 -9.96
C ILE A 91 -7.45 -4.94 -9.97
N GLU A 92 -8.61 -5.59 -10.03
CA GLU A 92 -9.88 -4.90 -10.14
C GLU A 92 -10.38 -4.38 -8.80
N GLN A 93 -11.25 -3.36 -8.86
CA GLN A 93 -12.03 -2.91 -7.72
C GLN A 93 -12.75 -4.09 -7.10
N GLN A 94 -12.69 -4.18 -5.76
CA GLN A 94 -13.32 -5.29 -5.05
C GLN A 94 -13.47 -4.97 -3.58
N GLU A 95 -14.34 -5.70 -2.92
CA GLU A 95 -14.44 -5.71 -1.47
C GLU A 95 -13.96 -7.07 -0.96
N ILE A 96 -13.15 -7.04 0.08
CA ILE A 96 -12.54 -8.22 0.68
C ILE A 96 -12.95 -8.26 2.13
N SER A 97 -13.71 -9.30 2.50
CA SER A 97 -14.13 -9.51 3.88
C SER A 97 -13.15 -10.44 4.57
N LEU A 98 -12.53 -9.98 5.63
CA LEU A 98 -11.46 -10.69 6.33
C LEU A 98 -11.87 -10.99 7.78
N LYS A 99 -11.38 -12.10 8.30
CA LYS A 99 -11.46 -12.38 9.73
C LYS A 99 -10.71 -11.32 10.51
N LYS A 100 -11.28 -10.89 11.62
CA LYS A 100 -10.63 -9.88 12.45
C LYS A 100 -9.66 -10.54 13.43
N TYR A 101 -8.46 -10.00 13.45
CA TYR A 101 -7.42 -10.38 14.41
C TYR A 101 -7.16 -9.17 15.32
N GLU A 102 -7.49 -9.29 16.59
CA GLU A 102 -7.48 -8.17 17.55
C GLU A 102 -6.13 -7.50 17.71
N GLN A 103 -5.05 -8.22 17.44
CA GLN A 103 -3.68 -7.72 17.64
C GLN A 103 -3.15 -6.95 16.44
N CYS A 104 -3.93 -6.82 15.36
CA CYS A 104 -3.47 -6.16 14.13
C CYS A 104 -4.03 -4.75 14.06
N ASP A 105 -3.13 -3.79 13.82
CA ASP A 105 -3.51 -2.42 13.50
C ASP A 105 -4.21 -2.39 12.13
N ILE A 106 -5.23 -1.56 12.01
CA ILE A 106 -6.00 -1.41 10.77
C ILE A 106 -5.10 -0.98 9.60
N TYR A 107 -4.17 -0.07 9.85
CA TYR A 107 -3.24 0.36 8.79
C TYR A 107 -2.32 -0.78 8.35
N ASP A 108 -1.88 -1.61 9.28
CA ASP A 108 -1.07 -2.79 8.95
C ASP A 108 -1.87 -3.80 8.13
N ILE A 109 -3.15 -3.97 8.43
CA ILE A 109 -4.03 -4.84 7.64
C ILE A 109 -4.13 -4.33 6.20
N MET A 110 -4.36 -3.03 6.02
CA MET A 110 -4.44 -2.45 4.67
C MET A 110 -3.13 -2.60 3.90
N LEU A 111 -2.00 -2.38 4.58
CA LEU A 111 -0.68 -2.54 3.98
C LEU A 111 -0.44 -3.99 3.56
N ILE A 112 -0.75 -4.94 4.43
CA ILE A 112 -0.58 -6.36 4.14
C ILE A 112 -1.44 -6.76 2.96
N ILE A 113 -2.68 -6.31 2.89
CA ILE A 113 -3.58 -6.61 1.76
C ILE A 113 -3.01 -6.03 0.46
N ALA A 114 -2.47 -4.81 0.50
CA ALA A 114 -1.81 -4.23 -0.66
C ALA A 114 -0.68 -5.12 -1.19
N LEU A 115 0.17 -5.60 -0.29
CA LEU A 115 1.28 -6.49 -0.64
C LEU A 115 0.79 -7.83 -1.18
N LEU A 116 -0.24 -8.41 -0.56
CA LEU A 116 -0.78 -9.69 -1.00
C LEU A 116 -1.48 -9.58 -2.36
N LEU A 117 -2.15 -8.48 -2.63
CA LEU A 117 -2.77 -8.25 -3.95
C LEU A 117 -1.73 -8.25 -5.06
N ILE A 118 -0.54 -7.72 -4.78
CA ILE A 118 0.56 -7.66 -5.76
C ILE A 118 1.24 -9.02 -5.90
N TYR A 119 1.51 -9.68 -4.78
CA TYR A 119 2.45 -10.81 -4.77
C TYR A 119 1.81 -12.18 -4.56
N ASN A 120 0.71 -12.27 -3.83
CA ASN A 120 0.14 -13.57 -3.48
C ASN A 120 -1.36 -13.46 -3.16
N GLN A 121 -2.17 -13.36 -4.18
CA GLN A 121 -3.62 -13.25 -4.01
C GLN A 121 -4.23 -14.52 -3.38
N ASP A 122 -3.61 -15.68 -3.56
CA ASP A 122 -4.11 -16.93 -2.99
C ASP A 122 -4.12 -16.88 -1.45
N THR A 123 -3.17 -16.20 -0.85
CA THR A 123 -3.13 -16.04 0.62
C THR A 123 -4.32 -15.24 1.12
N ILE A 124 -4.84 -14.29 0.35
CA ILE A 124 -6.02 -13.52 0.72
C ILE A 124 -7.22 -14.45 0.92
N GLU A 125 -7.38 -15.46 0.06
CA GLU A 125 -8.47 -16.42 0.16
C GLU A 125 -8.47 -17.15 1.51
N LEU A 126 -7.29 -17.42 2.08
CA LEU A 126 -7.15 -18.06 3.38
C LEU A 126 -7.55 -17.13 4.54
N LEU A 127 -7.51 -15.82 4.34
CA LEU A 127 -7.82 -14.82 5.36
C LEU A 127 -9.27 -14.37 5.32
N LYS A 128 -10.04 -14.75 4.29
CA LYS A 128 -11.42 -14.32 4.13
C LYS A 128 -12.33 -14.88 5.23
N PHE A 129 -13.24 -14.03 5.61
CA PHE A 129 -14.30 -14.36 6.57
C PHE A 129 -15.36 -15.26 5.95
#